data_49e2a58d18e65320cb05013caf6c8a21
#
_entry.id   49e2a58d18e65320cb05013caf6c8a21
#
_cell.length_a   1.000
_cell.length_b   1.000
_cell.length_c   1.000
_cell.angle_alpha   90.00
_cell.angle_beta   90.00
_cell.angle_gamma   90.00
#
_symmetry.space_group_name_H-M   'P 1'
#
loop_
_entity.id
_entity.type
_entity.pdbx_description
1 polymer ?
#
loop_
_entity_poly.entity_id
_entity_poly.type
_entity_poly.pdbx_seq_one_letter_code
_entity_poly.pdbx_strand_id
1 'polypeptide(L)'
;MSPVTTTPTILALEASAAVASAAIMHGTTVLAETRHDARHGHAAWMLTLARDCLNQAGLGVEAITAVLAGRGPGSFTGIRVALAAAKGFAISRGIRGHGLKSLDAMAHAALNSQHPVAALADTRRGSLFVALYHPDGRPMMPVADLPAEGVAAVLADHGHEWIITGQIGDGLTETLKNRPIEAAFHPAQPLASHLCGLYATFTDADPAPLDPIYLSDPLLGPR
;
A
#
# COMPACT_ATOMS: atom_id res chain seq x y z
N MET A 1 -3.31 16.78 35.68
CA MET A 1 -4.26 15.99 34.88
C MET A 1 -3.45 15.29 33.81
N SER A 2 -3.31 13.97 33.89
CA SER A 2 -2.67 13.18 32.82
C SER A 2 -3.51 13.30 31.55
N PRO A 3 -2.93 13.48 30.35
CA PRO A 3 -3.69 13.50 29.13
C PRO A 3 -4.42 12.17 29.00
N VAL A 4 -5.72 12.20 28.82
CA VAL A 4 -6.51 11.03 28.40
C VAL A 4 -6.04 10.70 27.01
N THR A 5 -5.15 9.73 26.88
CA THR A 5 -4.76 9.18 25.58
C THR A 5 -5.96 8.43 25.01
N THR A 6 -6.79 9.15 24.26
CA THR A 6 -7.89 8.52 23.53
C THR A 6 -7.28 7.61 22.45
N THR A 7 -7.70 6.37 22.43
CA THR A 7 -7.30 5.41 21.38
C THR A 7 -7.62 5.99 20.00
N PRO A 8 -6.65 6.08 19.08
CA PRO A 8 -6.89 6.72 17.79
C PRO A 8 -7.85 5.90 16.92
N THR A 9 -8.75 6.61 16.25
CA THR A 9 -9.60 6.06 15.18
C THR A 9 -9.09 6.60 13.86
N ILE A 10 -8.70 5.72 12.96
CA ILE A 10 -7.97 6.05 11.73
C ILE A 10 -8.79 5.61 10.52
N LEU A 11 -8.94 6.51 9.56
CA LEU A 11 -9.41 6.20 8.21
C LEU A 11 -8.20 6.00 7.30
N ALA A 12 -8.08 4.84 6.66
CA ALA A 12 -7.07 4.55 5.66
C ALA A 12 -7.70 4.46 4.26
N LEU A 13 -7.00 4.99 3.25
CA LEU A 13 -7.43 5.05 1.85
C LEU A 13 -6.32 4.52 0.94
N GLU A 14 -6.64 3.56 0.08
CA GLU A 14 -5.68 2.98 -0.87
C GLU A 14 -6.31 2.83 -2.26
N ALA A 15 -5.57 3.24 -3.31
CA ALA A 15 -6.01 3.11 -4.70
C ALA A 15 -4.83 3.04 -5.69
N SER A 16 -3.65 2.64 -5.22
CA SER A 16 -2.45 2.53 -6.09
C SER A 16 -2.48 1.35 -7.06
N ALA A 17 -3.42 0.44 -6.93
CA ALA A 17 -3.59 -0.75 -7.78
C ALA A 17 -4.99 -0.79 -8.42
N ALA A 18 -5.44 -1.98 -8.89
CA ALA A 18 -6.74 -2.15 -9.54
C ALA A 18 -7.91 -2.02 -8.55
N VAL A 19 -7.70 -2.40 -7.29
CA VAL A 19 -8.70 -2.26 -6.22
C VAL A 19 -8.50 -0.94 -5.49
N ALA A 20 -9.58 -0.15 -5.37
CA ALA A 20 -9.66 0.94 -4.41
C ALA A 20 -10.25 0.42 -3.11
N SER A 21 -9.73 0.85 -1.96
CA SER A 21 -10.23 0.43 -0.65
C SER A 21 -10.19 1.54 0.38
N ALA A 22 -11.08 1.42 1.37
CA ALA A 22 -11.07 2.23 2.57
C ALA A 22 -11.17 1.31 3.80
N ALA A 23 -10.45 1.61 4.87
CA ALA A 23 -10.51 0.87 6.12
C ALA A 23 -10.63 1.81 7.32
N ILE A 24 -11.34 1.36 8.35
CA ILE A 24 -11.40 2.02 9.66
C ILE A 24 -10.66 1.15 10.66
N MET A 25 -9.67 1.73 11.33
CA MET A 25 -8.94 1.10 12.43
C MET A 25 -9.19 1.88 13.73
N HIS A 26 -9.44 1.15 14.82
CA HIS A 26 -9.48 1.70 16.18
C HIS A 26 -8.40 1.04 17.03
N GLY A 27 -7.47 1.82 17.54
CA GLY A 27 -6.25 1.28 18.14
C GLY A 27 -5.43 0.49 17.13
N THR A 28 -5.33 -0.81 17.31
CA THR A 28 -4.65 -1.74 16.39
C THR A 28 -5.62 -2.66 15.66
N THR A 29 -6.94 -2.50 15.88
CA THR A 29 -7.96 -3.39 15.31
C THR A 29 -8.63 -2.72 14.11
N VAL A 30 -8.62 -3.38 12.96
CA VAL A 30 -9.41 -2.99 11.79
C VAL A 30 -10.87 -3.36 12.04
N LEU A 31 -11.75 -2.37 12.14
CA LEU A 31 -13.18 -2.54 12.40
C LEU A 31 -13.98 -2.85 11.15
N ALA A 32 -13.59 -2.25 10.03
CA ALA A 32 -14.26 -2.42 8.74
C ALA A 32 -13.28 -2.15 7.60
N GLU A 33 -13.52 -2.79 6.45
CA GLU A 33 -12.88 -2.48 5.19
C GLU A 33 -13.87 -2.62 4.04
N THR A 34 -13.91 -1.62 3.17
CA THR A 34 -14.70 -1.62 1.94
C THR A 34 -13.78 -1.60 0.74
N ARG A 35 -14.17 -2.29 -0.34
CA ARG A 35 -13.36 -2.45 -1.54
C ARG A 35 -14.21 -2.24 -2.78
N HIS A 36 -13.59 -1.69 -3.83
CA HIS A 36 -14.19 -1.58 -5.15
C HIS A 36 -13.16 -1.99 -6.20
N ASP A 37 -13.47 -3.08 -6.92
CA ASP A 37 -12.66 -3.56 -8.05
C ASP A 37 -13.19 -2.87 -9.32
N ALA A 38 -12.59 -1.74 -9.68
CA ALA A 38 -12.91 -1.03 -10.89
C ALA A 38 -11.63 -0.75 -11.66
N ARG A 39 -11.55 -1.26 -12.88
CA ARG A 39 -10.44 -0.94 -13.79
C ARG A 39 -10.33 0.55 -14.09
N HIS A 40 -11.43 1.30 -13.91
CA HIS A 40 -11.51 2.76 -14.12
C HIS A 40 -12.47 3.40 -13.12
N GLY A 41 -12.27 4.68 -12.80
CA GLY A 41 -13.24 5.46 -12.02
C GLY A 41 -13.02 5.50 -10.51
N HIS A 42 -11.83 5.17 -10.00
CA HIS A 42 -11.53 5.22 -8.55
C HIS A 42 -11.92 6.55 -7.88
N ALA A 43 -11.86 7.67 -8.62
CA ALA A 43 -12.21 8.99 -8.09
C ALA A 43 -13.67 9.08 -7.62
N ALA A 44 -14.59 8.45 -8.36
CA ALA A 44 -16.02 8.48 -8.03
C ALA A 44 -16.36 7.62 -6.79
N TRP A 45 -15.51 6.63 -6.48
CA TRP A 45 -15.80 5.63 -5.46
C TRP A 45 -15.13 5.90 -4.12
N MET A 46 -13.99 6.60 -4.08
CA MET A 46 -13.18 6.73 -2.86
C MET A 46 -13.96 7.30 -1.67
N LEU A 47 -14.73 8.37 -1.86
CA LEU A 47 -15.55 8.95 -0.79
C LEU A 47 -16.73 8.05 -0.40
N THR A 48 -17.29 7.33 -1.38
CA THR A 48 -18.35 6.34 -1.12
C THR A 48 -17.82 5.19 -0.28
N LEU A 49 -16.64 4.65 -0.63
CA LEU A 49 -15.97 3.60 0.15
C LEU A 49 -15.71 4.06 1.58
N ALA A 50 -15.18 5.27 1.77
CA ALA A 50 -14.94 5.83 3.10
C ALA A 50 -16.23 5.94 3.93
N ARG A 51 -17.31 6.46 3.32
CA ARG A 51 -18.63 6.55 3.98
C ARG A 51 -19.18 5.17 4.36
N ASP A 52 -19.13 4.23 3.42
CA ASP A 52 -19.68 2.89 3.63
C ASP A 52 -18.86 2.12 4.67
N CYS A 53 -17.55 2.35 4.70
CA CYS A 53 -16.66 1.80 5.72
C CYS A 53 -16.99 2.35 7.12
N LEU A 54 -17.23 3.66 7.25
CA LEU A 54 -17.68 4.27 8.50
C LEU A 54 -19.03 3.70 8.97
N ASN A 55 -20.00 3.55 8.06
CA ASN A 55 -21.29 2.95 8.37
C ASN A 55 -21.15 1.51 8.86
N GLN A 56 -20.28 0.69 8.24
CA GLN A 56 -20.02 -0.68 8.68
C GLN A 56 -19.34 -0.73 10.06
N ALA A 57 -18.48 0.25 10.35
CA ALA A 57 -17.85 0.38 11.66
C ALA A 57 -18.79 0.94 12.73
N GLY A 58 -19.98 1.41 12.37
CA GLY A 58 -20.90 2.06 13.29
C GLY A 58 -20.41 3.41 13.80
N LEU A 59 -19.59 4.12 13.03
CA LEU A 59 -18.94 5.37 13.42
C LEU A 59 -19.33 6.53 12.51
N GLY A 60 -19.41 7.73 13.07
CA GLY A 60 -19.51 8.97 12.32
C GLY A 60 -18.11 9.50 11.93
N VAL A 61 -18.09 10.43 10.99
CA VAL A 61 -16.84 11.07 10.52
C VAL A 61 -16.11 11.82 11.66
N GLU A 62 -16.85 12.27 12.67
CA GLU A 62 -16.32 12.97 13.85
C GLU A 62 -15.44 12.07 14.73
N ALA A 63 -15.59 10.75 14.65
CA ALA A 63 -14.75 9.80 15.38
C ALA A 63 -13.34 9.68 14.83
N ILE A 64 -13.09 10.10 13.57
CA ILE A 64 -11.78 9.99 12.92
C ILE A 64 -10.81 10.99 13.56
N THR A 65 -9.67 10.49 14.04
CA THR A 65 -8.60 11.28 14.66
C THR A 65 -7.36 11.45 13.77
N ALA A 66 -7.18 10.58 12.78
CA ALA A 66 -6.13 10.68 11.75
C ALA A 66 -6.57 9.99 10.47
N VAL A 67 -5.94 10.34 9.36
CA VAL A 67 -6.18 9.72 8.05
C VAL A 67 -4.87 9.25 7.43
N LEU A 68 -4.89 8.04 6.84
CA LEU A 68 -3.79 7.46 6.09
C LEU A 68 -4.12 7.42 4.61
N ALA A 69 -3.11 7.54 3.76
CA ALA A 69 -3.25 7.23 2.33
C ALA A 69 -2.02 6.53 1.78
N GLY A 70 -2.27 5.61 0.85
CA GLY A 70 -1.21 5.04 0.01
C GLY A 70 -0.62 6.08 -0.92
N ARG A 71 0.73 6.22 -0.89
CA ARG A 71 1.49 7.18 -1.72
C ARG A 71 2.03 6.52 -2.99
N GLY A 72 1.77 5.23 -3.21
CA GLY A 72 2.40 4.44 -4.27
C GLY A 72 3.72 3.77 -3.83
N PRO A 73 4.51 3.30 -4.79
CA PRO A 73 4.31 3.43 -6.24
C PRO A 73 3.11 2.64 -6.76
N GLY A 74 2.60 3.02 -7.95
CA GLY A 74 1.45 2.38 -8.58
C GLY A 74 0.71 3.30 -9.54
N SER A 75 -0.60 3.11 -9.66
CA SER A 75 -1.48 3.89 -10.52
C SER A 75 -1.41 5.39 -10.23
N PHE A 76 -0.93 6.16 -11.21
CA PHE A 76 -0.79 7.62 -11.10
C PHE A 76 -2.10 8.33 -10.70
N THR A 77 -3.20 7.94 -11.35
CA THR A 77 -4.53 8.50 -11.04
C THR A 77 -5.02 8.04 -9.68
N GLY A 78 -4.90 6.74 -9.39
CA GLY A 78 -5.37 6.17 -8.13
C GLY A 78 -4.68 6.78 -6.91
N ILE A 79 -3.35 6.90 -6.93
CA ILE A 79 -2.57 7.52 -5.86
C ILE A 79 -3.06 8.95 -5.59
N ARG A 80 -3.26 9.74 -6.63
CA ARG A 80 -3.74 11.13 -6.48
C ARG A 80 -5.15 11.19 -5.90
N VAL A 81 -6.02 10.26 -6.27
CA VAL A 81 -7.38 10.17 -5.74
C VAL A 81 -7.36 9.88 -4.23
N ALA A 82 -6.60 8.88 -3.80
CA ALA A 82 -6.48 8.53 -2.39
C ALA A 82 -5.88 9.70 -1.57
N LEU A 83 -4.80 10.30 -2.07
CA LEU A 83 -4.14 11.43 -1.41
C LEU A 83 -5.03 12.68 -1.35
N ALA A 84 -5.77 13.00 -2.42
CA ALA A 84 -6.67 14.14 -2.44
C ALA A 84 -7.84 13.96 -1.45
N ALA A 85 -8.42 12.76 -1.39
CA ALA A 85 -9.46 12.44 -0.43
C ALA A 85 -8.93 12.52 1.01
N ALA A 86 -7.76 11.95 1.29
CA ALA A 86 -7.13 12.03 2.61
C ALA A 86 -6.82 13.48 3.02
N LYS A 87 -6.26 14.31 2.11
CA LYS A 87 -6.05 15.74 2.35
C LYS A 87 -7.36 16.47 2.66
N GLY A 88 -8.44 16.15 1.91
CA GLY A 88 -9.77 16.70 2.15
C GLY A 88 -10.28 16.36 3.56
N PHE A 89 -10.19 15.11 4.00
CA PHE A 89 -10.54 14.70 5.36
C PHE A 89 -9.66 15.40 6.42
N ALA A 90 -8.34 15.41 6.22
CA ALA A 90 -7.41 16.04 7.16
C ALA A 90 -7.74 17.52 7.38
N ILE A 91 -7.94 18.28 6.30
CA ILE A 91 -8.25 19.71 6.33
C ILE A 91 -9.63 19.95 6.97
N SER A 92 -10.67 19.24 6.49
CA SER A 92 -12.05 19.47 6.95
C SER A 92 -12.26 19.15 8.43
N ARG A 93 -11.46 18.22 8.97
CA ARG A 93 -11.54 17.78 10.37
C ARG A 93 -10.47 18.42 11.28
N GLY A 94 -9.48 19.13 10.73
CA GLY A 94 -8.35 19.61 11.51
C GLY A 94 -7.51 18.50 12.14
N ILE A 95 -7.41 17.35 11.47
CA ILE A 95 -6.68 16.15 11.93
C ILE A 95 -5.42 15.92 11.12
N ARG A 96 -4.52 15.06 11.63
CA ARG A 96 -3.29 14.68 10.92
C ARG A 96 -3.59 13.76 9.75
N GLY A 97 -2.85 13.97 8.65
CA GLY A 97 -2.84 13.08 7.49
C GLY A 97 -1.45 12.52 7.25
N HIS A 98 -1.35 11.22 7.01
CA HIS A 98 -0.09 10.49 6.87
C HIS A 98 -0.07 9.67 5.58
N GLY A 99 1.05 9.76 4.87
CA GLY A 99 1.28 8.99 3.66
C GLY A 99 2.16 7.78 3.92
N LEU A 100 1.73 6.60 3.47
CA LEU A 100 2.48 5.35 3.57
C LEU A 100 2.79 4.78 2.19
N LYS A 101 3.94 4.13 2.04
CA LYS A 101 4.24 3.44 0.77
C LYS A 101 3.37 2.20 0.63
N SER A 102 2.70 2.08 -0.52
CA SER A 102 1.76 0.98 -0.78
C SER A 102 2.45 -0.38 -0.83
N LEU A 103 3.69 -0.45 -1.36
CA LEU A 103 4.47 -1.69 -1.37
C LEU A 103 4.96 -2.07 0.03
N ASP A 104 5.38 -1.09 0.86
CA ASP A 104 5.80 -1.35 2.25
C ASP A 104 4.63 -1.97 3.05
N ALA A 105 3.41 -1.41 2.87
CA ALA A 105 2.21 -1.92 3.54
C ALA A 105 1.83 -3.34 3.07
N MET A 106 1.95 -3.60 1.78
CA MET A 106 1.69 -4.93 1.22
C MET A 106 2.73 -5.95 1.67
N ALA A 107 4.02 -5.57 1.69
CA ALA A 107 5.09 -6.42 2.20
C ALA A 107 4.89 -6.75 3.69
N HIS A 108 4.57 -5.73 4.50
CA HIS A 108 4.31 -5.92 5.93
C HIS A 108 3.21 -6.96 6.19
N ALA A 109 2.15 -6.96 5.39
CA ALA A 109 1.06 -7.94 5.51
C ALA A 109 1.50 -9.39 5.15
N ALA A 110 2.60 -9.55 4.42
CA ALA A 110 3.16 -10.85 4.01
C ALA A 110 4.32 -11.33 4.91
N LEU A 111 4.78 -10.53 5.87
CA LEU A 111 5.87 -10.91 6.77
C LEU A 111 5.49 -12.12 7.63
N ASN A 112 6.37 -13.09 7.71
CA ASN A 112 6.21 -14.30 8.53
C ASN A 112 7.42 -14.60 9.43
N SER A 113 8.40 -13.68 9.51
CA SER A 113 9.64 -13.80 10.29
C SER A 113 10.60 -14.94 9.90
N GLN A 114 10.31 -15.67 8.84
CA GLN A 114 11.16 -16.79 8.37
C GLN A 114 11.85 -16.47 7.04
N HIS A 115 11.10 -15.95 6.08
CA HIS A 115 11.59 -15.68 4.73
C HIS A 115 11.58 -14.20 4.39
N PRO A 116 12.52 -13.73 3.56
CA PRO A 116 12.47 -12.38 3.02
C PRO A 116 11.24 -12.20 2.12
N VAL A 117 10.76 -10.96 2.03
CA VAL A 117 9.56 -10.62 1.25
C VAL A 117 9.93 -9.72 0.08
N ALA A 118 9.49 -10.09 -1.12
CA ALA A 118 9.50 -9.25 -2.31
C ALA A 118 8.09 -8.75 -2.61
N ALA A 119 7.84 -7.45 -2.45
CA ALA A 119 6.60 -6.82 -2.83
C ALA A 119 6.72 -6.25 -4.24
N LEU A 120 5.86 -6.70 -5.14
CA LEU A 120 5.91 -6.38 -6.56
C LEU A 120 4.60 -5.76 -7.04
N ALA A 121 4.70 -4.72 -7.90
CA ALA A 121 3.54 -4.16 -8.59
C ALA A 121 3.83 -3.94 -10.07
N ASP A 122 2.95 -4.42 -10.92
CA ASP A 122 3.06 -4.26 -12.38
C ASP A 122 2.89 -2.77 -12.76
N THR A 123 3.88 -2.22 -13.45
CA THR A 123 3.85 -0.85 -13.99
C THR A 123 2.94 -0.72 -15.20
N ARG A 124 2.52 -1.85 -15.81
CA ARG A 124 1.83 -1.96 -17.10
C ARG A 124 2.63 -1.38 -18.27
N ARG A 125 3.95 -1.34 -18.13
CA ARG A 125 4.91 -0.84 -19.12
C ARG A 125 6.02 -1.85 -19.42
N GLY A 126 5.83 -3.10 -19.00
CA GLY A 126 6.82 -4.17 -19.16
C GLY A 126 7.89 -4.21 -18.05
N SER A 127 7.68 -3.46 -16.98
CA SER A 127 8.52 -3.47 -15.78
C SER A 127 7.69 -3.65 -14.52
N LEU A 128 8.36 -3.79 -13.38
CA LEU A 128 7.76 -3.98 -12.06
C LEU A 128 8.35 -2.99 -11.07
N PHE A 129 7.51 -2.38 -10.25
CA PHE A 129 7.97 -1.77 -9.02
C PHE A 129 8.32 -2.87 -8.03
N VAL A 130 9.51 -2.79 -7.45
CA VAL A 130 10.10 -3.82 -6.59
C VAL A 130 10.50 -3.20 -5.26
N ALA A 131 10.10 -3.83 -4.17
CA ALA A 131 10.57 -3.52 -2.83
C ALA A 131 10.92 -4.82 -2.11
N LEU A 132 12.12 -4.92 -1.55
CA LEU A 132 12.63 -6.11 -0.88
C LEU A 132 12.81 -5.85 0.61
N TYR A 133 12.44 -6.83 1.42
CA TYR A 133 12.46 -6.74 2.88
C TYR A 133 13.07 -7.97 3.51
N HIS A 134 13.86 -7.75 4.56
CA HIS A 134 14.28 -8.81 5.48
C HIS A 134 13.06 -9.43 6.17
N PRO A 135 13.19 -10.66 6.74
CA PRO A 135 12.11 -11.29 7.50
C PRO A 135 11.60 -10.46 8.67
N ASP A 136 12.39 -9.55 9.20
CA ASP A 136 12.04 -8.59 10.27
C ASP A 136 11.37 -7.30 9.76
N GLY A 137 11.14 -7.19 8.46
CA GLY A 137 10.48 -6.04 7.84
C GLY A 137 11.40 -4.87 7.49
N ARG A 138 12.70 -4.93 7.77
CA ARG A 138 13.63 -3.89 7.34
C ARG A 138 13.83 -3.93 5.82
N PRO A 139 13.83 -2.76 5.13
CA PRO A 139 14.06 -2.74 3.69
C PRO A 139 15.51 -3.19 3.37
N MET A 140 15.65 -4.00 2.32
CA MET A 140 16.94 -4.45 1.80
C MET A 140 17.53 -3.48 0.77
N MET A 141 16.64 -2.80 0.02
CA MET A 141 17.02 -1.86 -1.02
C MET A 141 15.97 -0.74 -1.16
N PRO A 142 16.32 0.40 -1.76
CA PRO A 142 15.32 1.37 -2.20
C PRO A 142 14.35 0.75 -3.20
N VAL A 143 13.08 1.19 -3.18
CA VAL A 143 12.10 0.77 -4.19
C VAL A 143 12.61 1.13 -5.58
N ALA A 144 12.56 0.18 -6.51
CA ALA A 144 13.06 0.31 -7.87
C ALA A 144 11.99 -0.03 -8.92
N ASP A 145 12.20 0.45 -10.15
CA ASP A 145 11.44 0.07 -11.35
C ASP A 145 12.36 -0.80 -12.21
N LEU A 146 12.08 -2.10 -12.31
CA LEU A 146 12.95 -3.09 -12.94
C LEU A 146 12.18 -3.95 -13.95
N PRO A 147 12.80 -4.33 -15.10
CA PRO A 147 12.25 -5.37 -15.96
C PRO A 147 12.26 -6.73 -15.24
N ALA A 148 11.50 -7.71 -15.73
CA ALA A 148 11.35 -9.03 -15.11
C ALA A 148 12.68 -9.73 -14.87
N GLU A 149 13.62 -9.65 -15.82
CA GLU A 149 14.98 -10.21 -15.71
C GLU A 149 15.78 -9.52 -14.61
N GLY A 150 15.62 -8.20 -14.46
CA GLY A 150 16.26 -7.42 -13.39
C GLY A 150 15.72 -7.80 -12.02
N VAL A 151 14.41 -8.03 -11.89
CA VAL A 151 13.78 -8.55 -10.65
C VAL A 151 14.39 -9.91 -10.31
N ALA A 152 14.42 -10.84 -11.28
CA ALA A 152 14.98 -12.18 -11.06
C ALA A 152 16.46 -12.16 -10.66
N ALA A 153 17.25 -11.24 -11.25
CA ALA A 153 18.66 -11.06 -10.88
C ALA A 153 18.81 -10.57 -9.43
N VAL A 154 18.06 -9.52 -9.06
CA VAL A 154 18.11 -8.96 -7.70
C VAL A 154 17.64 -9.96 -6.64
N LEU A 155 16.62 -10.77 -6.92
CA LEU A 155 16.18 -11.82 -6.01
C LEU A 155 17.28 -12.87 -5.81
N ALA A 156 17.92 -13.33 -6.89
CA ALA A 156 19.02 -14.31 -6.83
C ALA A 156 20.25 -13.79 -6.06
N ASP A 157 20.55 -12.50 -6.17
CA ASP A 157 21.69 -11.87 -5.46
C ASP A 157 21.46 -11.76 -3.95
N HIS A 158 20.19 -11.74 -3.50
CA HIS A 158 19.85 -11.56 -2.08
C HIS A 158 19.39 -12.84 -1.38
N GLY A 159 19.28 -13.98 -2.08
CA GLY A 159 18.91 -15.26 -1.49
C GLY A 159 18.15 -16.17 -2.44
N HIS A 160 17.76 -17.33 -1.93
CA HIS A 160 17.15 -18.38 -2.76
C HIS A 160 15.70 -18.67 -2.38
N GLU A 161 15.24 -18.29 -1.17
CA GLU A 161 13.89 -18.55 -0.67
C GLU A 161 13.16 -17.24 -0.41
N TRP A 162 12.03 -17.03 -1.09
CA TRP A 162 11.30 -15.77 -1.06
C TRP A 162 9.80 -15.97 -0.84
N ILE A 163 9.18 -15.04 -0.12
CA ILE A 163 7.76 -14.76 -0.25
C ILE A 163 7.61 -13.65 -1.27
N ILE A 164 6.95 -13.92 -2.39
CA ILE A 164 6.64 -12.91 -3.40
C ILE A 164 5.18 -12.53 -3.27
N THR A 165 4.92 -11.27 -2.95
CA THR A 165 3.56 -10.73 -2.84
C THR A 165 3.32 -9.65 -3.87
N GLY A 166 2.12 -9.61 -4.43
CA GLY A 166 1.76 -8.60 -5.43
C GLY A 166 0.97 -9.16 -6.61
N GLN A 167 0.65 -8.26 -7.54
CA GLN A 167 0.15 -8.62 -8.86
C GLN A 167 1.33 -8.72 -9.82
N ILE A 168 1.69 -9.93 -10.15
CA ILE A 168 2.73 -10.25 -11.12
C ILE A 168 2.07 -10.84 -12.36
N GLY A 169 2.39 -10.26 -13.52
CA GLY A 169 1.94 -10.81 -14.80
C GLY A 169 2.63 -12.14 -15.11
N ASP A 170 2.05 -12.90 -16.03
CA ASP A 170 2.53 -14.24 -16.43
C ASP A 170 4.01 -14.25 -16.85
N GLY A 171 4.49 -13.15 -17.47
CA GLY A 171 5.87 -13.03 -17.93
C GLY A 171 6.91 -13.09 -16.80
N LEU A 172 6.66 -12.50 -15.63
CA LEU A 172 7.58 -12.62 -14.51
C LEU A 172 7.55 -14.03 -13.91
N THR A 173 6.35 -14.59 -13.76
CA THR A 173 6.19 -15.96 -13.25
C THR A 173 7.01 -16.95 -14.08
N GLU A 174 6.98 -16.82 -15.42
CA GLU A 174 7.76 -17.67 -16.31
C GLU A 174 9.28 -17.41 -16.19
N THR A 175 9.68 -16.14 -16.08
CA THR A 175 11.10 -15.76 -15.89
C THR A 175 11.66 -16.34 -14.59
N LEU A 176 10.86 -16.32 -13.50
CA LEU A 176 11.30 -16.84 -12.20
C LEU A 176 11.38 -18.37 -12.16
N LYS A 177 10.48 -19.09 -12.87
CA LYS A 177 10.52 -20.55 -12.95
C LYS A 177 11.82 -21.10 -13.50
N ASN A 178 12.51 -20.32 -14.36
CA ASN A 178 13.76 -20.70 -15.00
C ASN A 178 15.00 -20.28 -14.18
N ARG A 179 14.83 -19.83 -12.94
CA ARG A 179 15.92 -19.42 -12.03
C ARG A 179 15.97 -20.30 -10.79
N PRO A 180 17.13 -20.45 -10.14
CA PRO A 180 17.25 -21.18 -8.88
C PRO A 180 16.71 -20.37 -7.70
N ILE A 181 15.44 -19.93 -7.79
CA ILE A 181 14.73 -19.15 -6.78
C ILE A 181 13.53 -19.96 -6.35
N GLU A 182 13.49 -20.33 -5.07
CA GLU A 182 12.31 -20.91 -4.46
C GLU A 182 11.41 -19.77 -3.99
N ALA A 183 10.19 -19.69 -4.50
CA ALA A 183 9.28 -18.61 -4.18
C ALA A 183 7.88 -19.13 -3.87
N ALA A 184 7.38 -18.74 -2.70
CA ALA A 184 5.96 -18.83 -2.39
C ALA A 184 5.26 -17.57 -2.90
N PHE A 185 4.33 -17.74 -3.85
CA PHE A 185 3.58 -16.63 -4.43
C PHE A 185 2.29 -16.39 -3.66
N HIS A 186 2.14 -15.19 -3.15
CA HIS A 186 0.92 -14.69 -2.50
C HIS A 186 0.32 -13.56 -3.33
N PRO A 187 -0.57 -13.86 -4.31
CA PRO A 187 -1.23 -12.82 -5.08
C PRO A 187 -1.94 -11.85 -4.15
N ALA A 188 -1.54 -10.60 -4.17
CA ALA A 188 -2.09 -9.56 -3.33
C ALA A 188 -2.17 -8.22 -4.08
N GLN A 189 -2.95 -7.31 -3.53
CA GLN A 189 -2.95 -5.91 -3.92
C GLN A 189 -2.76 -5.06 -2.67
N PRO A 190 -2.17 -3.86 -2.78
CA PRO A 190 -2.20 -2.91 -1.69
C PRO A 190 -3.64 -2.63 -1.27
N LEU A 191 -3.92 -2.73 0.02
CA LEU A 191 -5.23 -2.49 0.62
C LEU A 191 -5.13 -1.48 1.76
N ALA A 192 -6.24 -0.81 2.06
CA ALA A 192 -6.32 0.13 3.15
C ALA A 192 -6.04 -0.53 4.52
N SER A 193 -6.46 -1.77 4.73
CA SER A 193 -6.13 -2.55 5.92
C SER A 193 -4.63 -2.84 6.06
N HIS A 194 -3.89 -3.00 4.95
CA HIS A 194 -2.43 -3.14 4.99
C HIS A 194 -1.75 -1.85 5.47
N LEU A 195 -2.26 -0.66 5.05
CA LEU A 195 -1.79 0.62 5.58
C LEU A 195 -2.00 0.72 7.09
N CYS A 196 -3.16 0.28 7.59
CA CYS A 196 -3.46 0.21 9.01
C CYS A 196 -2.47 -0.69 9.75
N GLY A 197 -2.21 -1.89 9.25
CA GLY A 197 -1.27 -2.84 9.84
C GLY A 197 0.14 -2.26 9.92
N LEU A 198 0.64 -1.68 8.84
CA LEU A 198 1.95 -1.03 8.83
C LEU A 198 2.00 0.16 9.81
N TYR A 199 0.98 1.01 9.82
CA TYR A 199 0.92 2.17 10.72
C TYR A 199 0.95 1.77 12.19
N ALA A 200 0.32 0.66 12.55
CA ALA A 200 0.30 0.15 13.93
C ALA A 200 1.70 -0.26 14.44
N THR A 201 2.69 -0.43 13.56
CA THR A 201 4.08 -0.73 13.95
C THR A 201 4.95 0.50 14.19
N PHE A 202 4.48 1.70 13.82
CA PHE A 202 5.24 2.93 14.08
C PHE A 202 5.16 3.31 15.57
N THR A 203 6.33 3.49 16.17
CA THR A 203 6.41 3.86 17.60
C THR A 203 6.52 5.36 17.82
N ASP A 204 7.33 6.10 17.03
CA ASP A 204 7.58 7.54 17.25
C ASP A 204 8.00 8.31 15.97
N ALA A 205 8.16 7.67 14.84
CA ALA A 205 8.48 8.37 13.60
C ALA A 205 7.21 8.99 13.03
N ASP A 206 7.21 10.31 12.80
CA ASP A 206 6.13 10.94 12.05
C ASP A 206 6.09 10.31 10.64
N PRO A 207 4.98 9.65 10.27
CA PRO A 207 4.83 9.13 8.93
C PRO A 207 4.95 10.28 7.91
N ALA A 208 5.36 9.93 6.70
CA ALA A 208 5.59 10.92 5.66
C ALA A 208 4.33 11.75 5.33
N PRO A 209 4.47 12.95 4.77
CA PRO A 209 3.36 13.78 4.33
C PRO A 209 2.54 13.08 3.23
N LEU A 210 1.31 13.57 3.01
CA LEU A 210 0.39 13.07 1.98
C LEU A 210 0.83 13.51 0.56
N ASP A 211 2.08 13.21 0.18
CA ASP A 211 2.63 13.51 -1.13
C ASP A 211 2.96 12.23 -1.90
N PRO A 212 2.71 12.18 -3.23
CA PRO A 212 2.90 10.98 -4.02
C PRO A 212 4.38 10.62 -4.19
N ILE A 213 4.64 9.32 -4.37
CA ILE A 213 5.96 8.82 -4.79
C ILE A 213 5.84 8.42 -6.26
N TYR A 214 6.64 9.08 -7.10
CA TYR A 214 6.80 8.75 -8.50
C TYR A 214 8.22 8.23 -8.73
N LEU A 215 8.34 6.98 -9.15
CA LEU A 215 9.64 6.35 -9.50
C LEU A 215 9.95 6.51 -10.99
N SER A 216 8.97 6.83 -11.79
CA SER A 216 9.10 7.10 -13.22
C SER A 216 8.21 8.27 -13.60
N ASP A 217 8.63 9.03 -14.61
CA ASP A 217 7.83 10.12 -15.14
C ASP A 217 6.47 9.62 -15.65
N PRO A 218 5.38 10.35 -15.38
CA PRO A 218 4.09 10.04 -15.95
C PRO A 218 4.19 10.11 -17.47
N LEU A 219 3.76 9.06 -18.18
CA LEU A 219 3.60 9.12 -19.62
C LEU A 219 2.53 10.18 -19.93
N LEU A 220 2.97 11.37 -20.28
CA LEU A 220 2.12 12.31 -20.99
C LEU A 220 1.89 11.65 -22.35
N GLY A 221 0.63 11.27 -22.66
CA GLY A 221 0.26 10.71 -23.94
C GLY A 221 0.75 11.59 -25.10
N PRO A 222 0.74 11.08 -26.35
CA PRO A 222 1.20 11.85 -27.49
C PRO A 222 0.46 13.19 -27.54
N ARG A 223 1.24 14.27 -27.70
CA ARG A 223 0.72 15.63 -27.91
C ARG A 223 0.08 15.72 -29.28
#